data_66f19ed4afd4753525c7d05a5051632b
#
_entry.id   66f19ed4afd4753525c7d05a5051632b
#
_cell.length_a   1.000
_cell.length_b   1.000
_cell.length_c   1.000
_cell.angle_alpha   90.00
_cell.angle_beta   90.00
_cell.angle_gamma   90.00
#
_symmetry.space_group_name_H-M   'P 1'
#
loop_
_entity.id
_entity.type
_entity.pdbx_description
1 polymer ?
#
loop_
_entity_poly.entity_id
_entity_poly.type
_entity_poly.pdbx_seq_one_letter_code
_entity_poly.pdbx_strand_id
1 'polypeptide(L)'
;VLFPSRDGTPLSGWWLPQPQPRGVAVLCHGYVANRCEVLGVAIELHRMGFSCLLFDFRAHGESGGHTTTIGIREVQDALAAVDFVARFGLPILLFGSSMGGAVAIMAAARDERVGAVITDSAYARLRWAADTWWEAGFGRVLGKLCRPVKYLALLLTRTRLSDAEPIREIGKIAPRPILLIHGDRDHLVPVEHAYALYQEAGEPRTLWIASGSGHVQARVDQPENYYGQVSKFIDQWLEARPAHESLHIGPGEITPG
;
A
#
# COMPACT_ATOMS: atom_id res chain seq x y z
N VAL A 1 -8.07 -6.39 15.99
CA VAL A 1 -7.50 -7.71 15.68
C VAL A 1 -6.01 -7.69 15.87
N LEU A 2 -5.46 -8.83 16.32
CA LEU A 2 -4.02 -9.05 16.44
C LEU A 2 -3.63 -10.26 15.57
N PHE A 3 -2.52 -10.14 14.84
CA PHE A 3 -1.99 -11.23 14.04
C PHE A 3 -0.45 -11.10 13.89
N PRO A 4 0.29 -12.19 13.74
CA PRO A 4 1.74 -12.11 13.56
C PRO A 4 2.09 -11.77 12.11
N SER A 5 3.13 -10.96 11.91
CA SER A 5 3.85 -10.87 10.65
C SER A 5 4.48 -12.22 10.29
N ARG A 6 4.87 -12.42 9.04
CA ARG A 6 5.51 -13.67 8.61
C ARG A 6 6.83 -13.98 9.34
N ASP A 7 7.48 -12.98 9.94
CA ASP A 7 8.67 -13.15 10.78
C ASP A 7 8.37 -13.19 12.29
N GLY A 8 7.08 -13.24 12.66
CA GLY A 8 6.62 -13.33 14.04
C GLY A 8 6.42 -12.01 14.76
N THR A 9 6.71 -10.85 14.13
CA THR A 9 6.43 -9.54 14.72
C THR A 9 4.93 -9.38 14.95
N PRO A 10 4.43 -9.05 16.17
CA PRO A 10 3.01 -8.89 16.42
C PRO A 10 2.48 -7.62 15.73
N LEU A 11 1.39 -7.75 14.99
CA LEU A 11 0.73 -6.64 14.28
C LEU A 11 -0.65 -6.39 14.87
N SER A 12 -1.02 -5.12 15.01
CA SER A 12 -2.32 -4.66 15.47
C SER A 12 -3.09 -4.02 14.30
N GLY A 13 -4.40 -4.29 14.23
CA GLY A 13 -5.24 -3.73 13.18
C GLY A 13 -6.70 -3.60 13.59
N TRP A 14 -7.47 -2.91 12.74
CA TRP A 14 -8.92 -2.84 12.81
C TRP A 14 -9.54 -3.65 11.68
N TRP A 15 -10.50 -4.48 12.05
CA TRP A 15 -11.32 -5.21 11.10
C TRP A 15 -12.71 -4.59 11.02
N LEU A 16 -13.09 -4.14 9.84
CA LEU A 16 -14.39 -3.55 9.51
C LEU A 16 -15.13 -4.53 8.61
N PRO A 17 -15.98 -5.42 9.15
CA PRO A 17 -16.70 -6.38 8.35
C PRO A 17 -17.87 -5.74 7.60
N GLN A 18 -18.19 -6.29 6.43
CA GLN A 18 -19.45 -6.07 5.70
C GLN A 18 -20.33 -7.31 5.82
N PRO A 19 -21.66 -7.17 5.94
CA PRO A 19 -22.58 -8.32 5.97
C PRO A 19 -22.56 -9.15 4.67
N GLN A 20 -22.43 -8.49 3.52
CA GLN A 20 -22.35 -9.10 2.18
C GLN A 20 -21.22 -8.48 1.39
N PRO A 21 -19.98 -8.86 1.67
CA PRO A 21 -18.82 -8.19 1.09
C PRO A 21 -18.61 -8.57 -0.39
N ARG A 22 -18.37 -7.57 -1.24
CA ARG A 22 -17.91 -7.75 -2.63
C ARG A 22 -16.45 -8.22 -2.69
N GLY A 23 -15.69 -7.98 -1.63
CA GLY A 23 -14.28 -8.30 -1.49
C GLY A 23 -13.73 -7.82 -0.15
N VAL A 24 -12.44 -8.00 0.04
CA VAL A 24 -11.71 -7.51 1.21
C VAL A 24 -10.63 -6.55 0.77
N ALA A 25 -10.57 -5.37 1.37
CA ALA A 25 -9.49 -4.41 1.20
C ALA A 25 -8.52 -4.49 2.39
N VAL A 26 -7.23 -4.63 2.11
CA VAL A 26 -6.14 -4.48 3.07
C VAL A 26 -5.51 -3.12 2.84
N LEU A 27 -5.44 -2.27 3.88
CA LEU A 27 -4.98 -0.90 3.78
C LEU A 27 -3.65 -0.70 4.50
N CYS A 28 -2.67 -0.23 3.75
CA CYS A 28 -1.27 -0.03 4.12
C CYS A 28 -0.99 1.48 4.25
N HIS A 29 -0.67 1.95 5.46
CA HIS A 29 -0.37 3.36 5.75
C HIS A 29 1.04 3.79 5.31
N GLY A 30 1.31 5.09 5.31
CA GLY A 30 2.60 5.68 5.00
C GLY A 30 3.63 5.57 6.15
N TYR A 31 4.88 5.98 5.86
CA TYR A 31 5.95 6.06 6.87
C TYR A 31 5.63 7.15 7.91
N VAL A 32 5.99 6.92 9.17
CA VAL A 32 5.71 7.82 10.33
C VAL A 32 4.21 8.05 10.57
N ALA A 33 3.35 7.22 9.98
CA ALA A 33 1.90 7.22 10.18
C ALA A 33 1.45 5.97 10.95
N ASN A 34 0.17 5.74 11.01
CA ASN A 34 -0.44 4.53 11.54
C ASN A 34 -1.77 4.26 10.78
N ARG A 35 -2.49 3.22 11.13
CA ARG A 35 -3.76 2.82 10.50
C ARG A 35 -4.81 3.93 10.40
N CYS A 36 -4.76 4.97 11.25
CA CYS A 36 -5.70 6.10 11.19
C CYS A 36 -5.54 6.92 9.89
N GLU A 37 -4.34 6.95 9.30
CA GLU A 37 -4.08 7.69 8.05
C GLU A 37 -4.97 7.20 6.90
N VAL A 38 -5.21 5.90 6.83
CA VAL A 38 -6.00 5.27 5.77
C VAL A 38 -7.46 5.03 6.14
N LEU A 39 -7.91 5.49 7.32
CA LEU A 39 -9.28 5.30 7.81
C LEU A 39 -10.32 5.92 6.87
N GLY A 40 -10.06 7.13 6.35
CA GLY A 40 -10.97 7.78 5.39
C GLY A 40 -11.18 6.94 4.13
N VAL A 41 -10.10 6.36 3.60
CA VAL A 41 -10.17 5.46 2.44
C VAL A 41 -10.93 4.17 2.79
N ALA A 42 -10.68 3.62 3.97
CA ALA A 42 -11.40 2.42 4.43
C ALA A 42 -12.90 2.64 4.54
N ILE A 43 -13.33 3.81 5.04
CA ILE A 43 -14.75 4.18 5.13
C ILE A 43 -15.38 4.20 3.73
N GLU A 44 -14.71 4.78 2.74
CA GLU A 44 -15.26 4.83 1.38
C GLU A 44 -15.27 3.44 0.71
N LEU A 45 -14.21 2.64 0.87
CA LEU A 45 -14.19 1.26 0.38
C LEU A 45 -15.26 0.40 1.08
N HIS A 46 -15.50 0.65 2.38
CA HIS A 46 -16.57 -0.02 3.10
C HIS A 46 -17.95 0.38 2.55
N ARG A 47 -18.18 1.65 2.20
CA ARG A 47 -19.40 2.11 1.49
C ARG A 47 -19.55 1.48 0.11
N MET A 48 -18.43 1.19 -0.57
CA MET A 48 -18.41 0.46 -1.85
C MET A 48 -18.62 -1.07 -1.68
N GLY A 49 -18.87 -1.55 -0.44
CA GLY A 49 -19.19 -2.94 -0.15
C GLY A 49 -18.00 -3.83 0.19
N PHE A 50 -16.84 -3.28 0.56
CA PHE A 50 -15.69 -4.08 0.99
C PHE A 50 -15.64 -4.25 2.51
N SER A 51 -15.31 -5.44 2.99
CA SER A 51 -14.73 -5.57 4.32
C SER A 51 -13.33 -4.98 4.31
N CYS A 52 -12.90 -4.32 5.40
CA CYS A 52 -11.61 -3.64 5.42
C CYS A 52 -10.74 -4.10 6.59
N LEU A 53 -9.47 -4.38 6.31
CA LEU A 53 -8.42 -4.56 7.30
C LEU A 53 -7.45 -3.39 7.23
N LEU A 54 -7.45 -2.54 8.26
CA LEU A 54 -6.46 -1.51 8.48
C LEU A 54 -5.50 -2.00 9.56
N PHE A 55 -4.22 -1.94 9.35
CA PHE A 55 -3.25 -2.41 10.35
C PHE A 55 -2.07 -1.44 10.45
N ASP A 56 -1.39 -1.48 11.59
CA ASP A 56 -0.13 -0.77 11.77
C ASP A 56 1.02 -1.64 11.30
N PHE A 57 1.89 -1.11 10.47
CA PHE A 57 3.16 -1.76 10.16
C PHE A 57 4.02 -1.92 11.42
N ARG A 58 5.01 -2.83 11.37
CA ARG A 58 6.01 -2.97 12.43
C ARG A 58 6.60 -1.63 12.86
N ALA A 59 6.90 -1.47 14.15
CA ALA A 59 7.42 -0.24 14.76
C ALA A 59 6.56 1.01 14.55
N HIS A 60 5.27 0.86 14.21
CA HIS A 60 4.29 1.93 14.11
C HIS A 60 3.05 1.60 14.97
N GLY A 61 2.36 2.67 15.40
CA GLY A 61 1.11 2.56 16.14
C GLY A 61 1.18 1.60 17.33
N GLU A 62 0.30 0.59 17.33
CA GLU A 62 0.22 -0.44 18.38
C GLU A 62 0.87 -1.77 17.98
N SER A 63 1.49 -1.85 16.79
CA SER A 63 2.23 -3.02 16.36
C SER A 63 3.59 -3.12 17.04
N GLY A 64 4.07 -4.35 17.20
CA GLY A 64 5.38 -4.62 17.77
C GLY A 64 6.55 -4.28 16.85
N GLY A 65 7.74 -4.61 17.32
CA GLY A 65 8.99 -4.27 16.62
C GLY A 65 9.56 -2.93 17.07
N HIS A 66 10.84 -2.70 16.77
CA HIS A 66 11.56 -1.49 17.20
C HIS A 66 12.21 -0.77 16.01
N THR A 67 12.08 -1.31 14.80
CA THR A 67 12.79 -0.79 13.63
C THR A 67 11.89 -0.88 12.41
N THR A 68 11.69 0.24 11.75
CA THR A 68 11.12 0.30 10.41
C THR A 68 12.24 0.30 9.36
N THR A 69 11.97 -0.27 8.20
CA THR A 69 12.90 -0.35 7.08
C THR A 69 12.38 0.33 5.81
N ILE A 70 11.33 1.12 5.98
CA ILE A 70 10.69 1.95 4.95
C ILE A 70 10.33 1.12 3.69
N GLY A 71 9.63 0.00 3.93
CA GLY A 71 9.09 -0.86 2.88
C GLY A 71 9.83 -2.18 2.66
N ILE A 72 11.04 -2.39 3.21
CA ILE A 72 11.80 -3.63 2.98
C ILE A 72 11.20 -4.81 3.76
N ARG A 73 11.13 -4.70 5.09
CA ARG A 73 10.55 -5.73 5.96
C ARG A 73 9.02 -5.61 6.07
N GLU A 74 8.50 -4.41 5.87
CA GLU A 74 7.06 -4.12 5.92
C GLU A 74 6.27 -4.90 4.85
N VAL A 75 6.95 -5.39 3.80
CA VAL A 75 6.35 -6.36 2.85
C VAL A 75 5.91 -7.64 3.55
N GLN A 76 6.64 -8.13 4.56
CA GLN A 76 6.25 -9.33 5.31
C GLN A 76 4.98 -9.08 6.15
N ASP A 77 4.80 -7.84 6.62
CA ASP A 77 3.61 -7.43 7.37
C ASP A 77 2.37 -7.39 6.44
N ALA A 78 2.53 -6.79 5.25
CA ALA A 78 1.45 -6.77 4.25
C ALA A 78 1.08 -8.17 3.77
N LEU A 79 2.06 -9.05 3.55
CA LEU A 79 1.82 -10.44 3.20
C LEU A 79 1.10 -11.20 4.33
N ALA A 80 1.42 -10.94 5.59
CA ALA A 80 0.71 -11.50 6.74
C ALA A 80 -0.73 -10.97 6.84
N ALA A 81 -0.96 -9.70 6.50
CA ALA A 81 -2.31 -9.13 6.40
C ALA A 81 -3.12 -9.79 5.28
N VAL A 82 -2.48 -10.11 4.13
CA VAL A 82 -3.08 -10.91 3.06
C VAL A 82 -3.41 -12.33 3.57
N ASP A 83 -2.50 -12.99 4.30
CA ASP A 83 -2.74 -14.30 4.90
C ASP A 83 -3.94 -14.26 5.86
N PHE A 84 -4.06 -13.18 6.65
CA PHE A 84 -5.17 -12.99 7.58
C PHE A 84 -6.52 -12.87 6.86
N VAL A 85 -6.61 -12.15 5.75
CA VAL A 85 -7.87 -11.93 5.03
C VAL A 85 -8.19 -13.04 4.02
N ALA A 86 -7.21 -13.77 3.53
CA ALA A 86 -7.39 -14.86 2.55
C ALA A 86 -8.32 -15.97 3.05
N ARG A 87 -8.41 -16.17 4.39
CA ARG A 87 -9.33 -17.14 5.02
C ARG A 87 -10.81 -16.88 4.71
N PHE A 88 -11.17 -15.67 4.28
CA PHE A 88 -12.55 -15.35 3.93
C PHE A 88 -12.92 -15.76 2.49
N GLY A 89 -11.96 -16.22 1.67
CA GLY A 89 -12.23 -16.69 0.30
C GLY A 89 -12.72 -15.61 -0.66
N LEU A 90 -12.53 -14.33 -0.34
CA LEU A 90 -13.05 -13.19 -1.10
C LEU A 90 -11.94 -12.56 -1.97
N PRO A 91 -12.32 -11.83 -3.02
CA PRO A 91 -11.38 -11.01 -3.79
C PRO A 91 -10.62 -10.05 -2.90
N ILE A 92 -9.28 -10.02 -3.00
CA ILE A 92 -8.42 -9.18 -2.16
C ILE A 92 -7.93 -7.97 -2.95
N LEU A 93 -8.20 -6.78 -2.44
CA LEU A 93 -7.67 -5.50 -2.89
C LEU A 93 -6.57 -5.04 -1.92
N LEU A 94 -5.38 -4.73 -2.40
CA LEU A 94 -4.40 -3.96 -1.63
C LEU A 94 -4.50 -2.47 -1.97
N PHE A 95 -4.68 -1.67 -0.94
CA PHE A 95 -4.54 -0.22 -1.01
C PHE A 95 -3.30 0.21 -0.22
N GLY A 96 -2.51 1.16 -0.74
CA GLY A 96 -1.39 1.69 0.00
C GLY A 96 -1.07 3.16 -0.28
N SER A 97 -0.76 3.91 0.79
CA SER A 97 -0.29 5.29 0.76
C SER A 97 1.23 5.36 0.89
N SER A 98 1.91 6.13 0.05
CA SER A 98 3.35 6.42 0.18
C SER A 98 4.19 5.13 0.34
N MET A 99 4.86 4.94 1.48
CA MET A 99 5.53 3.67 1.82
C MET A 99 4.60 2.46 1.66
N GLY A 100 3.36 2.58 2.16
CA GLY A 100 2.37 1.51 2.04
C GLY A 100 2.02 1.17 0.59
N GLY A 101 2.05 2.16 -0.32
CA GLY A 101 1.86 1.95 -1.75
C GLY A 101 3.00 1.15 -2.39
N ALA A 102 4.24 1.47 -2.03
CA ALA A 102 5.41 0.70 -2.46
C ALA A 102 5.38 -0.74 -1.92
N VAL A 103 4.99 -0.90 -0.65
CA VAL A 103 4.80 -2.21 -0.01
C VAL A 103 3.69 -3.00 -0.70
N ALA A 104 2.56 -2.37 -1.02
CA ALA A 104 1.44 -3.01 -1.71
C ALA A 104 1.84 -3.57 -3.09
N ILE A 105 2.62 -2.80 -3.88
CA ILE A 105 3.18 -3.27 -5.15
C ILE A 105 4.05 -4.52 -4.93
N MET A 106 5.01 -4.45 -4.00
CA MET A 106 5.94 -5.56 -3.76
C MET A 106 5.27 -6.78 -3.15
N ALA A 107 4.26 -6.60 -2.30
CA ALA A 107 3.47 -7.70 -1.74
C ALA A 107 2.61 -8.38 -2.83
N ALA A 108 1.91 -7.61 -3.65
CA ALA A 108 1.10 -8.14 -4.75
C ALA A 108 1.94 -8.88 -5.80
N ALA A 109 3.16 -8.40 -6.08
CA ALA A 109 4.10 -9.08 -6.98
C ALA A 109 4.56 -10.46 -6.46
N ARG A 110 4.42 -10.72 -5.15
CA ARG A 110 4.85 -11.95 -4.46
C ARG A 110 3.71 -12.85 -4.02
N ASP A 111 2.45 -12.38 -4.15
CA ASP A 111 1.28 -13.13 -3.72
C ASP A 111 0.13 -12.94 -4.72
N GLU A 112 -0.17 -14.00 -5.47
CA GLU A 112 -1.17 -14.00 -6.52
C GLU A 112 -2.62 -13.93 -5.99
N ARG A 113 -2.83 -14.14 -4.68
CA ARG A 113 -4.16 -13.98 -4.05
C ARG A 113 -4.62 -12.52 -4.03
N VAL A 114 -3.68 -11.56 -4.13
CA VAL A 114 -4.02 -10.14 -4.30
C VAL A 114 -4.56 -9.95 -5.70
N GLY A 115 -5.85 -9.68 -5.82
CA GLY A 115 -6.55 -9.56 -7.09
C GLY A 115 -6.44 -8.20 -7.77
N ALA A 116 -6.20 -7.13 -7.00
CA ALA A 116 -6.02 -5.77 -7.52
C ALA A 116 -5.19 -4.90 -6.57
N VAL A 117 -4.58 -3.84 -7.09
CA VAL A 117 -3.75 -2.91 -6.32
C VAL A 117 -4.14 -1.46 -6.61
N ILE A 118 -4.25 -0.65 -5.56
CA ILE A 118 -4.37 0.81 -5.66
C ILE A 118 -3.25 1.44 -4.84
N THR A 119 -2.52 2.38 -5.42
CA THR A 119 -1.47 3.11 -4.71
C THR A 119 -1.69 4.61 -4.80
N ASP A 120 -1.40 5.32 -3.72
CA ASP A 120 -1.41 6.78 -3.63
C ASP A 120 -0.01 7.27 -3.24
N SER A 121 0.65 8.04 -4.12
CA SER A 121 1.96 8.63 -3.91
C SER A 121 3.09 7.63 -3.61
N ALA A 122 3.06 6.43 -4.23
CA ALA A 122 4.07 5.40 -4.04
C ALA A 122 5.42 5.78 -4.66
N TYR A 123 6.52 5.46 -3.98
CA TYR A 123 7.85 5.59 -4.59
C TYR A 123 8.17 4.39 -5.51
N ALA A 124 8.91 4.64 -6.59
CA ALA A 124 9.39 3.59 -7.51
C ALA A 124 10.65 2.90 -6.98
N ARG A 125 11.54 3.67 -6.34
CA ARG A 125 12.79 3.21 -5.73
C ARG A 125 13.03 3.97 -4.44
N LEU A 126 13.25 3.24 -3.34
CA LEU A 126 13.54 3.87 -2.05
C LEU A 126 14.77 4.78 -2.10
N ARG A 127 15.78 4.41 -2.87
CA ARG A 127 16.99 5.23 -3.03
C ARG A 127 16.69 6.63 -3.58
N TRP A 128 15.80 6.74 -4.57
CA TRP A 128 15.43 8.04 -5.14
C TRP A 128 14.67 8.89 -4.13
N ALA A 129 13.67 8.31 -3.47
CA ALA A 129 12.90 8.99 -2.43
C ALA A 129 13.79 9.45 -1.26
N ALA A 130 14.70 8.59 -0.80
CA ALA A 130 15.62 8.93 0.29
C ALA A 130 16.55 10.11 -0.07
N ASP A 131 17.02 10.21 -1.32
CA ASP A 131 17.84 11.34 -1.73
C ASP A 131 17.05 12.66 -1.70
N THR A 132 15.78 12.64 -2.15
CA THR A 132 14.87 13.79 -2.07
C THR A 132 14.57 14.21 -0.62
N TRP A 133 14.30 13.26 0.26
CA TRP A 133 14.01 13.54 1.68
C TRP A 133 15.19 14.18 2.42
N TRP A 134 16.41 13.71 2.15
CA TRP A 134 17.62 14.31 2.72
C TRP A 134 17.84 15.75 2.25
N GLU A 135 17.61 16.02 0.96
CA GLU A 135 17.72 17.38 0.43
C GLU A 135 16.62 18.31 0.96
N ALA A 136 15.40 17.81 1.13
CA ALA A 136 14.28 18.58 1.68
C ALA A 136 14.47 18.89 3.19
N GLY A 137 14.97 17.92 3.98
CA GLY A 137 15.13 18.07 5.43
C GLY A 137 16.35 18.88 5.86
N PHE A 138 17.48 18.76 5.16
CA PHE A 138 18.76 19.36 5.57
C PHE A 138 19.31 20.40 4.57
N GLY A 139 18.62 20.63 3.46
CA GLY A 139 19.11 21.44 2.36
C GLY A 139 20.21 20.73 1.55
N ARG A 140 20.48 21.24 0.33
CA ARG A 140 21.39 20.58 -0.65
C ARG A 140 22.80 20.29 -0.14
N VAL A 141 23.38 21.20 0.65
CA VAL A 141 24.76 21.07 1.12
C VAL A 141 24.86 20.12 2.29
N LEU A 142 24.04 20.33 3.33
CA LEU A 142 24.06 19.51 4.55
C LEU A 142 23.51 18.09 4.25
N GLY A 143 22.52 17.98 3.37
CA GLY A 143 22.01 16.69 2.89
C GLY A 143 23.07 15.81 2.25
N LYS A 144 23.99 16.39 1.45
CA LYS A 144 25.12 15.65 0.88
C LYS A 144 26.13 15.21 1.94
N LEU A 145 26.40 16.04 2.93
CA LEU A 145 27.30 15.71 4.05
C LEU A 145 26.73 14.60 4.96
N CYS A 146 25.42 14.56 5.14
CA CYS A 146 24.76 13.54 5.97
C CYS A 146 24.46 12.22 5.24
N ARG A 147 24.74 12.11 3.95
CA ARG A 147 24.58 10.86 3.17
C ARG A 147 25.16 9.61 3.83
N PRO A 148 26.35 9.63 4.49
CA PRO A 148 26.87 8.46 5.18
C PRO A 148 25.98 7.91 6.29
N VAL A 149 25.16 8.75 6.95
CA VAL A 149 24.26 8.33 8.04
C VAL A 149 23.22 7.31 7.56
N LYS A 150 22.70 7.46 6.34
CA LYS A 150 21.77 6.48 5.75
C LYS A 150 22.41 5.09 5.60
N TYR A 151 23.71 5.03 5.26
CA TYR A 151 24.41 3.75 5.13
C TYR A 151 24.64 3.09 6.49
N LEU A 152 24.86 3.89 7.55
CA LEU A 152 24.92 3.37 8.92
C LEU A 152 23.58 2.76 9.34
N ALA A 153 22.45 3.43 9.07
CA ALA A 153 21.11 2.89 9.35
C ALA A 153 20.88 1.57 8.60
N LEU A 154 21.27 1.48 7.32
CA LEU A 154 21.17 0.26 6.53
C LEU A 154 22.05 -0.87 7.09
N LEU A 155 23.26 -0.56 7.55
CA LEU A 155 24.14 -1.52 8.19
C LEU A 155 23.53 -2.06 9.49
N LEU A 156 23.00 -1.18 10.34
CA LEU A 156 22.35 -1.54 11.60
C LEU A 156 21.10 -2.40 11.38
N THR A 157 20.32 -2.12 10.35
CA THR A 157 19.12 -2.89 10.01
C THR A 157 19.42 -4.14 9.17
N ARG A 158 20.67 -4.30 8.71
CA ARG A 158 21.08 -5.35 7.77
C ARG A 158 20.22 -5.39 6.51
N THR A 159 19.87 -4.23 5.97
CA THR A 159 19.06 -4.06 4.76
C THR A 159 19.83 -3.27 3.70
N ARG A 160 19.37 -3.32 2.45
CA ARG A 160 19.90 -2.54 1.33
C ARG A 160 18.77 -1.70 0.73
N LEU A 161 19.07 -0.47 0.30
CA LEU A 161 18.07 0.36 -0.41
C LEU A 161 17.52 -0.32 -1.68
N SER A 162 18.34 -1.19 -2.29
CA SER A 162 17.92 -2.01 -3.44
C SER A 162 16.88 -3.07 -3.12
N ASP A 163 16.62 -3.35 -1.83
CA ASP A 163 15.63 -4.34 -1.42
C ASP A 163 14.19 -3.76 -1.44
N ALA A 164 14.07 -2.42 -1.57
CA ALA A 164 12.80 -1.73 -1.76
C ALA A 164 12.79 -0.98 -3.10
N GLU A 165 12.65 -1.73 -4.18
CA GLU A 165 12.52 -1.21 -5.55
C GLU A 165 11.23 -1.74 -6.21
N PRO A 166 10.04 -1.18 -5.88
CA PRO A 166 8.76 -1.56 -6.48
C PRO A 166 8.78 -1.61 -8.00
N ILE A 167 9.53 -0.72 -8.64
CA ILE A 167 9.67 -0.64 -10.09
C ILE A 167 10.17 -1.95 -10.73
N ARG A 168 10.96 -2.75 -10.01
CA ARG A 168 11.46 -4.03 -10.51
C ARG A 168 10.45 -5.17 -10.38
N GLU A 169 9.43 -4.96 -9.57
CA GLU A 169 8.46 -6.00 -9.23
C GLU A 169 7.08 -5.73 -9.84
N ILE A 170 6.73 -4.48 -10.13
CA ILE A 170 5.39 -4.07 -10.54
C ILE A 170 4.87 -4.80 -11.79
N GLY A 171 5.75 -5.10 -12.75
CA GLY A 171 5.39 -5.86 -13.96
C GLY A 171 4.90 -7.29 -13.69
N LYS A 172 5.25 -7.88 -12.52
CA LYS A 172 4.80 -9.22 -12.12
C LYS A 172 3.35 -9.25 -11.63
N ILE A 173 2.72 -8.07 -11.41
CA ILE A 173 1.32 -7.99 -11.01
C ILE A 173 0.39 -8.38 -12.16
N ALA A 174 0.75 -8.04 -13.40
CA ALA A 174 -0.05 -8.41 -14.56
C ALA A 174 -0.32 -9.93 -14.62
N PRO A 175 -1.51 -10.36 -15.06
CA PRO A 175 -2.62 -9.59 -15.64
C PRO A 175 -3.60 -8.98 -14.59
N ARG A 176 -3.23 -8.90 -13.31
CA ARG A 176 -4.05 -8.29 -12.26
C ARG A 176 -3.96 -6.77 -12.36
N PRO A 177 -5.08 -6.03 -12.24
CA PRO A 177 -5.11 -4.59 -12.47
C PRO A 177 -4.43 -3.80 -11.35
N ILE A 178 -3.82 -2.67 -11.75
CA ILE A 178 -3.24 -1.69 -10.84
C ILE A 178 -3.68 -0.28 -11.18
N LEU A 179 -4.08 0.49 -10.15
CA LEU A 179 -4.33 1.93 -10.24
C LEU A 179 -3.22 2.68 -9.47
N LEU A 180 -2.51 3.52 -10.19
CA LEU A 180 -1.51 4.44 -9.64
C LEU A 180 -2.11 5.83 -9.54
N ILE A 181 -2.14 6.40 -8.33
CA ILE A 181 -2.59 7.77 -8.05
C ILE A 181 -1.39 8.57 -7.55
N HIS A 182 -1.23 9.82 -8.04
CA HIS A 182 -0.13 10.68 -7.61
C HIS A 182 -0.48 12.16 -7.80
N GLY A 183 -0.04 13.02 -6.89
CA GLY A 183 -0.15 14.46 -7.03
C GLY A 183 1.01 15.04 -7.84
N ASP A 184 0.74 15.99 -8.75
CA ASP A 184 1.79 16.62 -9.57
C ASP A 184 2.65 17.63 -8.80
N ARG A 185 2.24 18.02 -7.57
CA ARG A 185 2.99 18.88 -6.66
C ARG A 185 3.57 18.11 -5.46
N ASP A 186 3.74 16.81 -5.60
CA ASP A 186 4.36 15.99 -4.55
C ASP A 186 5.87 16.28 -4.48
N HIS A 187 6.28 16.96 -3.41
CA HIS A 187 7.70 17.30 -3.16
C HIS A 187 8.44 16.24 -2.34
N LEU A 188 7.72 15.28 -1.74
CA LEU A 188 8.33 14.19 -0.97
C LEU A 188 8.65 13.00 -1.86
N VAL A 189 7.72 12.64 -2.73
CA VAL A 189 7.88 11.60 -3.75
C VAL A 189 7.52 12.23 -5.10
N PRO A 190 8.48 12.78 -5.84
CA PRO A 190 8.22 13.46 -7.10
C PRO A 190 7.42 12.61 -8.09
N VAL A 191 6.56 13.24 -8.88
CA VAL A 191 5.61 12.57 -9.80
C VAL A 191 6.29 11.64 -10.82
N GLU A 192 7.57 11.83 -11.07
CA GLU A 192 8.42 10.98 -11.91
C GLU A 192 8.45 9.52 -11.41
N HIS A 193 8.26 9.30 -10.10
CA HIS A 193 8.11 7.96 -9.55
C HIS A 193 6.85 7.26 -10.09
N ALA A 194 5.72 7.98 -10.20
CA ALA A 194 4.49 7.43 -10.74
C ALA A 194 4.62 7.10 -12.23
N TYR A 195 5.23 7.99 -13.00
CA TYR A 195 5.50 7.73 -14.42
C TYR A 195 6.40 6.52 -14.63
N ALA A 196 7.47 6.40 -13.82
CA ALA A 196 8.38 5.26 -13.89
C ALA A 196 7.67 3.93 -13.52
N LEU A 197 6.84 3.93 -12.48
CA LEU A 197 6.02 2.77 -12.11
C LEU A 197 5.04 2.40 -13.22
N TYR A 198 4.36 3.39 -13.80
CA TYR A 198 3.40 3.16 -14.88
C TYR A 198 4.05 2.58 -16.12
N GLN A 199 5.26 3.01 -16.49
CA GLN A 199 5.99 2.48 -17.64
C GLN A 199 6.33 1.00 -17.47
N GLU A 200 6.71 0.57 -16.28
CA GLU A 200 7.12 -0.81 -15.98
C GLU A 200 5.95 -1.72 -15.58
N ALA A 201 4.78 -1.17 -15.25
CA ALA A 201 3.59 -1.95 -14.95
C ALA A 201 3.07 -2.64 -16.22
N GLY A 202 2.67 -3.91 -16.09
CA GLY A 202 1.96 -4.62 -17.15
C GLY A 202 0.47 -4.25 -17.19
N GLU A 203 -0.20 -4.61 -18.28
CA GLU A 203 -1.66 -4.38 -18.41
C GLU A 203 -2.48 -5.40 -17.60
N PRO A 204 -3.67 -5.01 -17.08
CA PRO A 204 -4.28 -3.69 -17.14
C PRO A 204 -3.73 -2.75 -16.06
N ARG A 205 -3.37 -1.53 -16.48
CA ARG A 205 -2.82 -0.50 -15.60
C ARG A 205 -3.50 0.85 -15.84
N THR A 206 -3.69 1.61 -14.79
CA THR A 206 -4.27 2.96 -14.85
C THR A 206 -3.37 3.92 -14.08
N LEU A 207 -3.14 5.10 -14.62
CA LEU A 207 -2.45 6.20 -13.95
C LEU A 207 -3.38 7.40 -13.89
N TRP A 208 -3.57 7.96 -12.69
CA TRP A 208 -4.24 9.24 -12.50
C TRP A 208 -3.33 10.22 -11.77
N ILE A 209 -3.01 11.32 -12.43
CA ILE A 209 -2.25 12.43 -11.85
C ILE A 209 -3.24 13.49 -11.38
N ALA A 210 -3.27 13.71 -10.06
CA ALA A 210 -4.10 14.73 -9.42
C ALA A 210 -3.42 16.09 -9.51
N SER A 211 -3.90 16.93 -10.44
CA SER A 211 -3.29 18.24 -10.68
C SER A 211 -3.46 19.17 -9.48
N GLY A 212 -2.37 19.80 -9.06
CA GLY A 212 -2.31 20.73 -7.93
C GLY A 212 -2.14 20.09 -6.58
N SER A 213 -2.24 18.74 -6.46
CA SER A 213 -2.17 18.03 -5.19
C SER A 213 -0.74 17.69 -4.80
N GLY A 214 -0.46 17.75 -3.50
CA GLY A 214 0.79 17.34 -2.87
C GLY A 214 0.80 15.86 -2.49
N HIS A 215 1.77 15.48 -1.63
CA HIS A 215 1.97 14.11 -1.16
C HIS A 215 0.75 13.58 -0.42
N VAL A 216 0.10 12.54 -0.96
CA VAL A 216 -1.11 11.90 -0.40
C VAL A 216 -2.28 12.89 -0.19
N GLN A 217 -2.28 14.02 -0.90
CA GLN A 217 -3.28 15.07 -0.73
C GLN A 217 -4.45 14.96 -1.71
N ALA A 218 -4.32 14.20 -2.79
CA ALA A 218 -5.32 14.09 -3.84
C ALA A 218 -6.72 13.71 -3.31
N ARG A 219 -6.78 12.83 -2.28
CA ARG A 219 -8.04 12.42 -1.63
C ARG A 219 -8.71 13.51 -0.79
N VAL A 220 -7.95 14.55 -0.42
CA VAL A 220 -8.44 15.71 0.36
C VAL A 220 -8.75 16.88 -0.58
N ASP A 221 -7.88 17.13 -1.54
CA ASP A 221 -8.01 18.27 -2.47
C ASP A 221 -9.10 18.04 -3.51
N GLN A 222 -9.28 16.79 -3.95
CA GLN A 222 -10.18 16.41 -5.05
C GLN A 222 -10.97 15.11 -4.71
N PRO A 223 -11.72 15.06 -3.59
CA PRO A 223 -12.33 13.82 -3.09
C PRO A 223 -13.27 13.15 -4.10
N GLU A 224 -14.09 13.92 -4.82
CA GLU A 224 -15.03 13.37 -5.79
C GLU A 224 -14.29 12.69 -6.96
N ASN A 225 -13.26 13.34 -7.51
CA ASN A 225 -12.45 12.77 -8.57
C ASN A 225 -11.68 11.54 -8.08
N TYR A 226 -11.07 11.63 -6.88
CA TYR A 226 -10.29 10.55 -6.28
C TYR A 226 -11.13 9.27 -6.11
N TYR A 227 -12.24 9.38 -5.42
CA TYR A 227 -13.11 8.22 -5.17
C TYR A 227 -13.88 7.80 -6.42
N GLY A 228 -14.10 8.69 -7.38
CA GLY A 228 -14.62 8.35 -8.71
C GLY A 228 -13.66 7.45 -9.50
N GLN A 229 -12.34 7.76 -9.49
CA GLN A 229 -11.33 6.89 -10.10
C GLN A 229 -11.23 5.53 -9.39
N VAL A 230 -11.26 5.52 -8.05
CA VAL A 230 -11.23 4.31 -7.24
C VAL A 230 -12.44 3.42 -7.52
N SER A 231 -13.66 3.97 -7.52
CA SER A 231 -14.90 3.23 -7.80
C SER A 231 -14.88 2.63 -9.19
N LYS A 232 -14.57 3.43 -10.21
CA LYS A 232 -14.47 2.97 -11.60
C LYS A 232 -13.48 1.81 -11.75
N PHE A 233 -12.31 1.92 -11.14
CA PHE A 233 -11.30 0.87 -11.18
C PHE A 233 -11.80 -0.43 -10.52
N ILE A 234 -12.42 -0.33 -9.34
CA ILE A 234 -12.97 -1.48 -8.61
C ILE A 234 -14.06 -2.17 -9.42
N ASP A 235 -15.00 -1.41 -10.01
CA ASP A 235 -16.11 -1.98 -10.78
C ASP A 235 -15.58 -2.72 -12.02
N GLN A 236 -14.64 -2.13 -12.75
CA GLN A 236 -13.98 -2.78 -13.89
C GLN A 236 -13.25 -4.07 -13.48
N TRP A 237 -12.55 -4.05 -12.33
CA TRP A 237 -11.86 -5.24 -11.82
C TRP A 237 -12.83 -6.37 -11.48
N LEU A 238 -13.91 -6.07 -10.77
CA LEU A 238 -14.89 -7.08 -10.34
C LEU A 238 -15.70 -7.63 -11.52
N GLU A 239 -16.04 -6.79 -12.49
CA GLU A 239 -16.75 -7.19 -13.72
C GLU A 239 -15.89 -8.12 -14.60
N ALA A 240 -14.59 -7.90 -14.66
CA ALA A 240 -13.67 -8.73 -15.44
C ALA A 240 -13.42 -10.12 -14.85
N ARG A 241 -13.86 -10.38 -13.60
CA ARG A 241 -13.70 -11.70 -12.95
C ARG A 241 -14.72 -12.72 -13.49
N PRO A 242 -14.30 -13.94 -13.80
CA PRO A 242 -15.24 -14.99 -14.19
C PRO A 242 -16.23 -15.28 -13.05
N ALA A 243 -17.51 -15.43 -13.38
CA ALA A 243 -18.62 -15.65 -12.43
C ALA A 243 -18.50 -16.93 -11.57
N HIS A 244 -17.49 -17.76 -11.78
CA HIS A 244 -17.31 -19.07 -11.15
C HIS A 244 -16.57 -19.08 -9.80
N GLU A 245 -16.05 -17.93 -9.32
CA GLU A 245 -15.34 -17.89 -8.03
C GLU A 245 -16.21 -17.44 -6.84
N SER A 246 -17.52 -17.40 -6.98
CA SER A 246 -18.43 -17.13 -5.85
C SER A 246 -18.58 -18.39 -4.98
N LEU A 247 -17.57 -18.68 -4.17
CA LEU A 247 -17.73 -19.66 -3.10
C LEU A 247 -18.69 -19.08 -2.03
N HIS A 248 -19.89 -19.67 -1.94
CA HIS A 248 -20.77 -19.49 -0.81
C HIS A 248 -20.09 -20.01 0.46
N ILE A 249 -19.43 -19.13 1.19
CA ILE A 249 -19.02 -19.40 2.56
C ILE A 249 -20.09 -18.79 3.46
N GLY A 250 -20.82 -19.67 4.18
CA GLY A 250 -21.78 -19.26 5.19
C GLY A 250 -21.10 -18.41 6.30
N PRO A 251 -21.89 -17.65 7.09
CA PRO A 251 -21.37 -16.76 8.12
C PRO A 251 -20.64 -17.57 9.21
N GLY A 252 -19.31 -17.58 9.14
CA GLY A 252 -18.48 -18.06 10.23
C GLY A 252 -18.59 -17.09 11.41
N GLU A 253 -19.14 -17.55 12.53
CA GLU A 253 -19.18 -16.80 13.79
C GLU A 253 -17.78 -16.40 14.22
N ILE A 254 -17.52 -15.10 14.25
CA ILE A 254 -16.32 -14.54 14.88
C ILE A 254 -16.65 -14.36 16.35
N THR A 255 -16.26 -15.30 17.19
CA THR A 255 -16.23 -15.08 18.64
C THR A 255 -15.10 -14.12 18.97
N PRO A 256 -15.36 -13.00 19.69
CA PRO A 256 -14.31 -12.14 20.21
C PRO A 256 -13.56 -12.88 21.31
N GLY A 257 -12.25 -13.06 21.13
CA GLY A 257 -11.31 -13.48 22.16
C GLY A 257 -10.51 -12.29 22.64
#